data_0b518958f8a87e767a963f1b7639f36a
#
_entry.id   0b518958f8a87e767a963f1b7639f36a
#
_cell.length_a   1.000
_cell.length_b   1.000
_cell.length_c   1.000
_cell.angle_alpha   90.00
_cell.angle_beta   90.00
_cell.angle_gamma   90.00
#
_symmetry.space_group_name_H-M   'P 1'
#
loop_
_entity.id
_entity.type
_entity.pdbx_description
1 polymer ?
#
loop_
_entity_poly.entity_id
_entity_poly.type
_entity_poly.pdbx_seq_one_letter_code
_entity_poly.pdbx_strand_id
1 'polypeptide(L)'
;MCKSKKYVKIILVIKMTRCGWAYSDELREYHDHVWGIPQHDEVQLYKMLILEGLQAGLSWEIILKKEKAYEQTIDGFDYLKIAQYDETKYEELMQTPLLIKNKLKMRAIISNAQAFVKVQEEFGSFDQYIWAYVDFQPIKHHYASSKDVPSYDELSQRISQDLKKRGFKFVGPTIIYSYLQAIGIYNDHEINCDFY
;
A
#
# COMPACT_ATOMS: atom_id res chain seq x y z
N MET A 1 35.72 -19.67 48.18
CA MET A 1 34.48 -18.93 48.04
C MET A 1 34.57 -18.09 46.76
N CYS A 2 33.97 -18.58 45.66
CA CYS A 2 34.03 -17.93 44.37
C CYS A 2 32.79 -17.02 44.24
N LYS A 3 32.99 -15.68 44.17
CA LYS A 3 31.94 -14.72 43.99
C LYS A 3 31.58 -14.64 42.50
N SER A 4 30.46 -15.21 42.13
CA SER A 4 29.86 -15.06 40.80
C SER A 4 29.48 -13.61 40.54
N LYS A 5 30.13 -12.95 39.59
CA LYS A 5 29.74 -11.63 39.10
C LYS A 5 28.50 -11.81 38.18
N LYS A 6 27.33 -11.37 38.62
CA LYS A 6 26.14 -11.23 37.78
C LYS A 6 26.37 -10.06 36.80
N TYR A 7 26.55 -10.37 35.52
CA TYR A 7 26.51 -9.36 34.47
C TYR A 7 25.05 -9.02 34.17
N VAL A 8 24.63 -7.80 34.51
CA VAL A 8 23.34 -7.25 34.09
C VAL A 8 23.53 -6.81 32.66
N LYS A 9 22.89 -7.50 31.72
CA LYS A 9 22.81 -7.10 30.31
C LYS A 9 21.89 -5.90 30.22
N ILE A 10 22.44 -4.68 30.15
CA ILE A 10 21.68 -3.48 29.85
C ILE A 10 21.28 -3.55 28.38
N ILE A 11 20.02 -3.89 28.10
CA ILE A 11 19.46 -3.77 26.75
C ILE A 11 19.13 -2.28 26.61
N LEU A 12 19.96 -1.55 25.87
CA LEU A 12 19.62 -0.20 25.41
C LEU A 12 18.45 -0.34 24.42
N VAL A 13 17.25 0.01 24.84
CA VAL A 13 16.11 0.18 23.96
C VAL A 13 16.34 1.51 23.23
N ILE A 14 16.85 1.44 22.00
CA ILE A 14 16.93 2.62 21.13
C ILE A 14 15.48 3.03 20.84
N LYS A 15 15.07 4.18 21.34
CA LYS A 15 13.74 4.73 21.05
C LYS A 15 13.79 5.32 19.64
N MET A 16 13.22 4.61 18.66
CA MET A 16 13.11 5.09 17.30
C MET A 16 12.07 6.22 17.20
N THR A 17 12.44 7.28 16.51
CA THR A 17 11.54 8.39 16.17
C THR A 17 10.82 8.06 14.88
N ARG A 18 9.50 8.14 14.88
CA ARG A 18 8.63 7.85 13.73
C ARG A 18 7.77 9.06 13.40
N CYS A 19 7.21 9.05 12.20
CA CYS A 19 6.20 10.02 11.80
C CYS A 19 5.01 10.00 12.77
N GLY A 20 4.40 11.15 13.02
CA GLY A 20 3.37 11.32 14.05
C GLY A 20 2.12 10.46 13.87
N TRP A 21 1.87 9.95 12.65
CA TRP A 21 0.74 9.08 12.36
C TRP A 21 0.97 7.59 12.72
N ALA A 22 2.22 7.16 12.95
CA ALA A 22 2.57 5.77 13.29
C ALA A 22 2.40 5.49 14.79
N TYR A 23 1.18 5.59 15.32
CA TYR A 23 0.89 5.51 16.74
C TYR A 23 0.50 4.11 17.25
N SER A 24 -0.10 3.24 16.42
CA SER A 24 -0.43 1.85 16.77
C SER A 24 0.64 0.87 16.29
N ASP A 25 0.59 -0.37 16.78
CA ASP A 25 1.58 -1.38 16.39
C ASP A 25 1.48 -1.75 14.91
N GLU A 26 0.26 -1.85 14.36
CA GLU A 26 0.04 -2.12 12.95
C GLU A 26 0.57 -0.97 12.06
N LEU A 27 0.33 0.28 12.48
CA LEU A 27 0.81 1.44 11.75
C LEU A 27 2.33 1.58 11.85
N ARG A 28 2.96 1.21 12.96
CA ARG A 28 4.42 1.19 13.10
C ARG A 28 5.07 0.13 12.22
N GLU A 29 4.51 -1.08 12.20
CA GLU A 29 5.00 -2.16 11.36
C GLU A 29 4.95 -1.76 9.88
N TYR A 30 3.83 -1.19 9.42
CA TYR A 30 3.69 -0.68 8.07
C TYR A 30 4.66 0.48 7.78
N HIS A 31 4.77 1.45 8.69
CA HIS A 31 5.66 2.60 8.57
C HIS A 31 7.13 2.18 8.44
N ASP A 32 7.57 1.24 9.28
CA ASP A 32 8.99 0.87 9.39
C ASP A 32 9.45 -0.06 8.26
N HIS A 33 8.53 -0.85 7.67
CA HIS A 33 8.91 -1.95 6.78
C HIS A 33 8.28 -1.90 5.38
N VAL A 34 7.35 -0.98 5.13
CA VAL A 34 6.64 -0.90 3.84
C VAL A 34 6.61 0.52 3.29
N TRP A 35 6.10 1.46 4.05
CA TRP A 35 5.81 2.82 3.61
C TRP A 35 7.08 3.60 3.21
N GLY A 36 7.10 4.21 2.03
CA GLY A 36 8.24 4.96 1.51
C GLY A 36 9.41 4.09 1.00
N ILE A 37 9.27 2.76 1.01
CA ILE A 37 10.30 1.84 0.51
C ILE A 37 9.98 1.48 -0.95
N PRO A 38 10.92 1.70 -1.90
CA PRO A 38 10.72 1.36 -3.31
C PRO A 38 10.31 -0.10 -3.52
N GLN A 39 9.17 -0.30 -4.20
CA GLN A 39 8.59 -1.60 -4.48
C GLN A 39 8.51 -1.84 -5.98
N HIS A 40 9.01 -3.01 -6.42
CA HIS A 40 9.07 -3.43 -7.82
C HIS A 40 8.43 -4.80 -8.08
N ASP A 41 7.97 -5.51 -7.03
CA ASP A 41 7.28 -6.78 -7.17
C ASP A 41 5.84 -6.55 -7.63
N GLU A 42 5.45 -7.19 -8.73
CA GLU A 42 4.13 -7.02 -9.37
C GLU A 42 2.95 -7.36 -8.44
N VAL A 43 3.11 -8.41 -7.61
CA VAL A 43 2.07 -8.81 -6.66
C VAL A 43 1.93 -7.77 -5.56
N GLN A 44 3.04 -7.21 -5.07
CA GLN A 44 3.01 -6.17 -4.05
C GLN A 44 2.49 -4.84 -4.62
N LEU A 45 2.85 -4.48 -5.85
CA LEU A 45 2.30 -3.30 -6.55
C LEU A 45 0.77 -3.42 -6.69
N TYR A 46 0.27 -4.58 -7.12
CA TYR A 46 -1.16 -4.83 -7.19
C TYR A 46 -1.82 -4.82 -5.80
N LYS A 47 -1.24 -5.51 -4.82
CA LYS A 47 -1.73 -5.56 -3.43
C LYS A 47 -1.91 -4.16 -2.85
N MET A 48 -0.89 -3.30 -2.94
CA MET A 48 -0.98 -1.93 -2.41
C MET A 48 -2.05 -1.12 -3.13
N LEU A 49 -2.18 -1.24 -4.45
CA LEU A 49 -3.23 -0.55 -5.21
C LEU A 49 -4.64 -0.95 -4.74
N ILE A 50 -4.85 -2.24 -4.45
CA ILE A 50 -6.13 -2.74 -3.94
C ILE A 50 -6.38 -2.26 -2.52
N LEU A 51 -5.40 -2.36 -1.62
CA LEU A 51 -5.56 -1.96 -0.23
C LEU A 51 -5.87 -0.46 -0.09
N GLU A 52 -5.18 0.39 -0.86
CA GLU A 52 -5.45 1.83 -0.91
C GLU A 52 -6.85 2.14 -1.46
N GLY A 53 -7.28 1.43 -2.49
CA GLY A 53 -8.65 1.53 -3.00
C GLY A 53 -9.71 1.10 -1.97
N LEU A 54 -9.42 0.07 -1.19
CA LEU A 54 -10.29 -0.42 -0.12
C LEU A 54 -10.38 0.56 1.04
N GLN A 55 -9.36 1.40 1.27
CA GLN A 55 -9.35 2.40 2.33
C GLN A 55 -10.39 3.51 2.15
N ALA A 56 -10.86 3.80 0.93
CA ALA A 56 -11.80 4.89 0.68
C ALA A 56 -12.93 4.96 1.73
N GLY A 57 -12.93 6.02 2.56
CA GLY A 57 -13.89 6.22 3.67
C GLY A 57 -13.64 5.38 4.93
N LEU A 58 -12.47 4.74 5.07
CA LEU A 58 -12.05 3.99 6.24
C LEU A 58 -10.67 4.48 6.72
N SER A 59 -10.26 4.10 7.94
CA SER A 59 -8.90 4.34 8.39
C SER A 59 -7.92 3.30 7.84
N TRP A 60 -6.66 3.69 7.63
CA TRP A 60 -5.62 2.77 7.17
C TRP A 60 -5.41 1.59 8.13
N GLU A 61 -5.46 1.85 9.42
CA GLU A 61 -5.37 0.81 10.45
C GLU A 61 -6.43 -0.30 10.30
N ILE A 62 -7.66 0.05 9.88
CA ILE A 62 -8.72 -0.94 9.57
C ILE A 62 -8.29 -1.81 8.39
N ILE A 63 -7.66 -1.22 7.38
CA ILE A 63 -7.19 -1.96 6.21
C ILE A 63 -6.07 -2.91 6.58
N LEU A 64 -5.06 -2.46 7.33
CA LEU A 64 -3.95 -3.30 7.80
C LEU A 64 -4.46 -4.50 8.63
N LYS A 65 -5.40 -4.28 9.54
CA LYS A 65 -6.03 -5.38 10.32
C LYS A 65 -6.77 -6.40 9.46
N LYS A 66 -7.19 -6.02 8.25
CA LYS A 66 -7.89 -6.89 7.30
C LYS A 66 -6.99 -7.46 6.21
N GLU A 67 -5.78 -6.96 6.05
CA GLU A 67 -4.84 -7.35 4.99
C GLU A 67 -4.65 -8.87 4.93
N LYS A 68 -4.34 -9.50 6.06
CA LYS A 68 -4.17 -10.96 6.13
C LYS A 68 -5.43 -11.74 5.72
N ALA A 69 -6.62 -11.23 6.06
CA ALA A 69 -7.87 -11.85 5.64
C ALA A 69 -8.07 -11.75 4.12
N TYR A 70 -7.74 -10.61 3.51
CA TYR A 70 -7.73 -10.49 2.05
C TYR A 70 -6.71 -11.44 1.42
N GLU A 71 -5.46 -11.45 1.89
CA GLU A 71 -4.40 -12.31 1.38
C GLU A 71 -4.84 -13.80 1.36
N GLN A 72 -5.46 -14.28 2.45
CA GLN A 72 -5.95 -15.66 2.55
C GLN A 72 -7.18 -15.96 1.66
N THR A 73 -7.96 -14.94 1.29
CA THR A 73 -9.26 -15.13 0.63
C THR A 73 -9.18 -14.89 -0.88
N ILE A 74 -8.24 -14.05 -1.34
CA ILE A 74 -8.09 -13.69 -2.74
C ILE A 74 -6.74 -14.17 -3.32
N ASP A 75 -6.40 -15.42 -3.06
CA ASP A 75 -5.22 -16.10 -3.63
C ASP A 75 -3.90 -15.34 -3.45
N GLY A 76 -3.67 -14.71 -2.28
CA GLY A 76 -2.42 -14.00 -2.00
C GLY A 76 -2.19 -12.76 -2.85
N PHE A 77 -3.25 -12.11 -3.33
CA PHE A 77 -3.22 -11.02 -4.30
C PHE A 77 -2.62 -11.40 -5.67
N ASP A 78 -2.64 -12.67 -6.03
CA ASP A 78 -2.29 -13.14 -7.37
C ASP A 78 -3.29 -12.56 -8.40
N TYR A 79 -2.91 -11.45 -9.00
CA TYR A 79 -3.77 -10.70 -9.94
C TYR A 79 -4.12 -11.51 -11.19
N LEU A 80 -3.30 -12.50 -11.61
CA LEU A 80 -3.62 -13.37 -12.73
C LEU A 80 -4.78 -14.29 -12.41
N LYS A 81 -4.84 -14.83 -11.19
CA LYS A 81 -5.97 -15.63 -10.72
C LYS A 81 -7.19 -14.75 -10.47
N ILE A 82 -7.00 -13.60 -9.80
CA ILE A 82 -8.09 -12.68 -9.48
C ILE A 82 -8.76 -12.16 -10.76
N ALA A 83 -8.02 -11.92 -11.83
CA ALA A 83 -8.55 -11.49 -13.13
C ALA A 83 -9.52 -12.52 -13.75
N GLN A 84 -9.43 -13.79 -13.35
CA GLN A 84 -10.28 -14.89 -13.81
C GLN A 84 -11.51 -15.13 -12.92
N TYR A 85 -11.65 -14.41 -11.82
CA TYR A 85 -12.80 -14.59 -10.91
C TYR A 85 -14.11 -14.30 -11.63
N ASP A 86 -15.04 -15.25 -11.50
CA ASP A 86 -16.40 -15.16 -12.01
C ASP A 86 -17.40 -14.64 -10.96
N GLU A 87 -18.67 -14.65 -11.31
CA GLU A 87 -19.75 -14.22 -10.40
C GLU A 87 -19.84 -15.12 -9.16
N THR A 88 -19.60 -16.43 -9.31
CA THR A 88 -19.60 -17.38 -8.19
C THR A 88 -18.57 -17.00 -7.16
N LYS A 89 -17.33 -16.74 -7.62
CA LYS A 89 -16.22 -16.31 -6.74
C LYS A 89 -16.50 -14.95 -6.09
N TYR A 90 -17.07 -14.01 -6.85
CA TYR A 90 -17.50 -12.73 -6.29
C TYR A 90 -18.52 -12.88 -5.15
N GLU A 91 -19.52 -13.76 -5.31
CA GLU A 91 -20.51 -14.02 -4.27
C GLU A 91 -19.88 -14.68 -3.03
N GLU A 92 -18.97 -15.62 -3.20
CA GLU A 92 -18.19 -16.21 -2.09
C GLU A 92 -17.47 -15.11 -1.28
N LEU A 93 -16.77 -14.19 -1.98
CA LEU A 93 -16.08 -13.06 -1.33
C LEU A 93 -17.06 -12.19 -0.56
N MET A 94 -18.25 -11.94 -1.13
CA MET A 94 -19.31 -11.16 -0.46
C MET A 94 -19.88 -11.87 0.77
N GLN A 95 -19.81 -13.19 0.87
CA GLN A 95 -20.20 -13.96 2.05
C GLN A 95 -19.12 -14.04 3.12
N THR A 96 -17.85 -13.81 2.79
CA THR A 96 -16.72 -13.92 3.72
C THR A 96 -16.78 -12.86 4.82
N PRO A 97 -16.98 -13.21 6.11
CA PRO A 97 -17.28 -12.24 7.17
C PRO A 97 -16.19 -11.21 7.42
N LEU A 98 -14.92 -11.58 7.20
CA LEU A 98 -13.75 -10.77 7.52
C LEU A 98 -13.50 -9.64 6.51
N LEU A 99 -14.08 -9.71 5.30
CA LEU A 99 -13.90 -8.73 4.25
C LEU A 99 -14.87 -7.54 4.38
N ILE A 100 -14.52 -6.41 3.76
CA ILE A 100 -15.36 -5.22 3.72
C ILE A 100 -16.59 -5.50 2.84
N LYS A 101 -17.80 -5.32 3.39
CA LYS A 101 -19.07 -5.58 2.71
C LYS A 101 -19.52 -4.41 1.82
N ASN A 102 -18.69 -4.08 0.83
CA ASN A 102 -19.00 -3.04 -0.15
C ASN A 102 -18.95 -3.65 -1.57
N LYS A 103 -20.09 -3.76 -2.23
CA LYS A 103 -20.23 -4.36 -3.55
C LYS A 103 -19.30 -3.73 -4.60
N LEU A 104 -19.18 -2.42 -4.61
CA LEU A 104 -18.36 -1.71 -5.59
C LEU A 104 -16.85 -1.97 -5.36
N LYS A 105 -16.41 -1.95 -4.10
CA LYS A 105 -15.01 -2.25 -3.76
C LYS A 105 -14.64 -3.70 -4.08
N MET A 106 -15.53 -4.65 -3.78
CA MET A 106 -15.29 -6.07 -4.10
C MET A 106 -15.24 -6.31 -5.61
N ARG A 107 -16.12 -5.68 -6.38
CA ARG A 107 -16.06 -5.72 -7.86
C ARG A 107 -14.79 -5.07 -8.38
N ALA A 108 -14.32 -4.01 -7.74
CA ALA A 108 -13.10 -3.32 -8.14
C ALA A 108 -11.84 -4.18 -8.00
N ILE A 109 -11.78 -5.09 -7.03
CA ILE A 109 -10.66 -6.04 -6.93
C ILE A 109 -10.50 -6.80 -8.25
N ILE A 110 -11.58 -7.38 -8.77
CA ILE A 110 -11.56 -8.18 -10.00
C ILE A 110 -11.27 -7.29 -11.22
N SER A 111 -12.01 -6.19 -11.39
CA SER A 111 -11.81 -5.32 -12.55
C SER A 111 -10.45 -4.64 -12.58
N ASN A 112 -9.86 -4.35 -11.43
CA ASN A 112 -8.50 -3.80 -11.35
C ASN A 112 -7.45 -4.86 -11.70
N ALA A 113 -7.66 -6.13 -11.34
CA ALA A 113 -6.77 -7.22 -11.79
C ALA A 113 -6.78 -7.37 -13.31
N GLN A 114 -7.96 -7.34 -13.92
CA GLN A 114 -8.10 -7.38 -15.39
C GLN A 114 -7.43 -6.17 -16.07
N ALA A 115 -7.56 -4.97 -15.48
CA ALA A 115 -6.91 -3.77 -15.99
C ALA A 115 -5.38 -3.82 -15.79
N PHE A 116 -4.92 -4.39 -14.67
CA PHE A 116 -3.51 -4.57 -14.35
C PHE A 116 -2.81 -5.48 -15.39
N VAL A 117 -3.42 -6.61 -15.73
CA VAL A 117 -2.92 -7.51 -16.79
C VAL A 117 -2.81 -6.79 -18.14
N LYS A 118 -3.81 -5.98 -18.52
CA LYS A 118 -3.74 -5.20 -19.78
C LYS A 118 -2.61 -4.17 -19.78
N VAL A 119 -2.30 -3.55 -18.63
CA VAL A 119 -1.15 -2.65 -18.50
C VAL A 119 0.15 -3.42 -18.70
N GLN A 120 0.28 -4.64 -18.15
CA GLN A 120 1.46 -5.48 -18.36
C GLN A 120 1.62 -5.88 -19.82
N GLU A 121 0.53 -6.21 -20.51
CA GLU A 121 0.55 -6.52 -21.96
C GLU A 121 1.03 -5.34 -22.81
N GLU A 122 0.70 -4.10 -22.42
CA GLU A 122 1.06 -2.88 -23.16
C GLU A 122 2.50 -2.40 -22.85
N PHE A 123 2.91 -2.46 -21.57
CA PHE A 123 4.17 -1.85 -21.07
C PHE A 123 5.25 -2.88 -20.70
N GLY A 124 4.96 -4.18 -20.78
CA GLY A 124 5.86 -5.26 -20.35
C GLY A 124 5.70 -5.62 -18.89
N SER A 125 5.46 -4.64 -17.99
CA SER A 125 5.12 -4.85 -16.59
C SER A 125 4.37 -3.64 -16.03
N PHE A 126 3.68 -3.80 -14.90
CA PHE A 126 3.09 -2.67 -14.19
C PHE A 126 4.18 -1.82 -13.51
N ASP A 127 5.26 -2.45 -13.09
CA ASP A 127 6.46 -1.77 -12.60
C ASP A 127 6.99 -0.77 -13.62
N GLN A 128 7.24 -1.21 -14.86
CA GLN A 128 7.67 -0.34 -15.96
C GLN A 128 6.69 0.83 -16.18
N TYR A 129 5.40 0.54 -16.16
CA TYR A 129 4.37 1.56 -16.34
C TYR A 129 4.38 2.62 -15.24
N ILE A 130 4.39 2.21 -13.96
CA ILE A 130 4.20 3.15 -12.86
C ILE A 130 5.48 3.93 -12.54
N TRP A 131 6.64 3.29 -12.59
CA TRP A 131 7.92 3.91 -12.30
C TRP A 131 8.41 4.83 -13.43
N ALA A 132 7.96 4.62 -14.68
CA ALA A 132 8.26 5.52 -15.80
C ALA A 132 7.75 6.96 -15.58
N TYR A 133 6.74 7.17 -14.75
CA TYR A 133 6.23 8.51 -14.41
C TYR A 133 7.25 9.37 -13.66
N VAL A 134 8.27 8.76 -13.07
CA VAL A 134 9.32 9.41 -12.25
C VAL A 134 10.73 9.02 -12.72
N ASP A 135 10.86 8.61 -13.98
CA ASP A 135 12.16 8.19 -14.57
C ASP A 135 12.89 7.15 -13.70
N PHE A 136 12.13 6.24 -13.08
CA PHE A 136 12.62 5.17 -12.18
C PHE A 136 13.41 5.66 -10.96
N GLN A 137 13.15 6.91 -10.53
CA GLN A 137 13.81 7.48 -9.35
C GLN A 137 12.75 7.89 -8.31
N PRO A 138 12.90 7.47 -7.04
CA PRO A 138 12.00 7.91 -5.99
C PRO A 138 12.12 9.41 -5.74
N ILE A 139 11.01 10.04 -5.40
CA ILE A 139 10.93 11.45 -5.03
C ILE A 139 10.92 11.52 -3.51
N LYS A 140 11.92 12.21 -2.94
CA LYS A 140 12.02 12.45 -1.51
C LYS A 140 11.56 13.88 -1.21
N HIS A 141 10.47 14.00 -0.45
CA HIS A 141 9.99 15.29 0.01
C HIS A 141 10.59 15.65 1.39
N HIS A 142 10.45 16.92 1.79
CA HIS A 142 11.05 17.45 3.02
C HIS A 142 9.94 18.06 3.90
N TYR A 143 9.10 17.22 4.51
CA TYR A 143 8.03 17.66 5.39
C TYR A 143 8.47 17.65 6.85
N ALA A 144 8.18 18.76 7.56
CA ALA A 144 8.45 18.85 9.00
C ALA A 144 7.41 18.04 9.82
N SER A 145 6.22 17.87 9.27
CA SER A 145 5.11 17.14 9.89
C SER A 145 4.25 16.50 8.82
N SER A 146 3.66 15.36 9.12
CA SER A 146 2.65 14.70 8.28
C SER A 146 1.42 15.57 7.96
N LYS A 147 1.19 16.66 8.70
CA LYS A 147 0.15 17.65 8.41
C LYS A 147 0.48 18.53 7.21
N ASP A 148 1.75 18.61 6.85
CA ASP A 148 2.23 19.41 5.72
C ASP A 148 2.15 18.62 4.40
N VAL A 149 1.93 17.30 4.47
CA VAL A 149 1.79 16.42 3.31
C VAL A 149 0.47 16.71 2.60
N PRO A 150 0.49 17.04 1.29
CA PRO A 150 -0.73 17.32 0.54
C PRO A 150 -1.57 16.03 0.39
N SER A 151 -2.88 16.19 0.22
CA SER A 151 -3.77 15.05 -0.03
C SER A 151 -3.66 14.51 -1.46
N TYR A 152 -3.11 15.29 -2.40
CA TYR A 152 -2.80 14.92 -3.79
C TYR A 152 -1.94 16.02 -4.43
N ASP A 153 -1.31 15.71 -5.56
CA ASP A 153 -0.51 16.63 -6.38
C ASP A 153 -0.76 16.41 -7.89
N GLU A 154 0.00 17.10 -8.74
CA GLU A 154 -0.12 17.00 -10.20
C GLU A 154 0.22 15.60 -10.71
N LEU A 155 1.22 14.93 -10.14
CA LEU A 155 1.62 13.58 -10.54
C LEU A 155 0.53 12.57 -10.20
N SER A 156 0.03 12.58 -8.97
CA SER A 156 -1.06 11.69 -8.55
C SER A 156 -2.35 11.94 -9.34
N GLN A 157 -2.65 13.19 -9.71
CA GLN A 157 -3.77 13.53 -10.60
C GLN A 157 -3.60 12.94 -12.00
N ARG A 158 -2.41 13.10 -12.60
CA ARG A 158 -2.08 12.57 -13.93
C ARG A 158 -2.20 11.05 -13.97
N ILE A 159 -1.60 10.36 -13.00
CA ILE A 159 -1.66 8.90 -12.89
C ILE A 159 -3.11 8.43 -12.64
N SER A 160 -3.84 9.10 -11.75
CA SER A 160 -5.26 8.82 -11.50
C SER A 160 -6.11 8.89 -12.76
N GLN A 161 -5.90 9.93 -13.59
CA GLN A 161 -6.62 10.09 -14.84
C GLN A 161 -6.31 8.98 -15.85
N ASP A 162 -5.04 8.58 -15.96
CA ASP A 162 -4.64 7.52 -16.88
C ASP A 162 -5.16 6.15 -16.41
N LEU A 163 -5.01 5.81 -15.14
CA LEU A 163 -5.56 4.58 -14.56
C LEU A 163 -7.09 4.47 -14.76
N LYS A 164 -7.83 5.58 -14.59
CA LYS A 164 -9.28 5.60 -14.84
C LYS A 164 -9.60 5.32 -16.31
N LYS A 165 -8.87 5.91 -17.26
CA LYS A 165 -9.04 5.62 -18.69
C LYS A 165 -8.78 4.16 -19.03
N ARG A 166 -7.85 3.51 -18.32
CA ARG A 166 -7.50 2.09 -18.44
C ARG A 166 -8.50 1.16 -17.74
N GLY A 167 -9.51 1.73 -17.08
CA GLY A 167 -10.62 0.97 -16.47
C GLY A 167 -10.47 0.68 -14.99
N PHE A 168 -9.39 1.12 -14.33
CA PHE A 168 -9.23 0.98 -12.88
C PHE A 168 -10.31 1.74 -12.11
N LYS A 169 -10.69 1.21 -10.96
CA LYS A 169 -11.68 1.74 -10.04
C LYS A 169 -11.02 2.05 -8.68
N PHE A 170 -11.58 3.00 -7.95
CA PHE A 170 -11.04 3.46 -6.67
C PHE A 170 -9.59 3.95 -6.78
N VAL A 171 -9.29 4.69 -7.84
CA VAL A 171 -7.98 5.27 -8.14
C VAL A 171 -8.09 6.80 -8.24
N GLY A 172 -8.80 7.45 -7.28
CA GLY A 172 -8.86 8.92 -7.17
C GLY A 172 -7.49 9.52 -6.86
N PRO A 173 -7.25 10.83 -7.13
CA PRO A 173 -5.93 11.45 -6.92
C PRO A 173 -5.38 11.25 -5.51
N THR A 174 -6.22 11.38 -4.48
CA THR A 174 -5.82 11.15 -3.08
C THR A 174 -5.41 9.71 -2.83
N ILE A 175 -6.15 8.73 -3.38
CA ILE A 175 -5.81 7.31 -3.26
C ILE A 175 -4.50 7.02 -3.98
N ILE A 176 -4.29 7.62 -5.16
CA ILE A 176 -3.04 7.45 -5.91
C ILE A 176 -1.88 8.12 -5.19
N TYR A 177 -2.06 9.27 -4.56
CA TYR A 177 -1.00 9.88 -3.74
C TYR A 177 -0.54 8.93 -2.63
N SER A 178 -1.48 8.38 -1.85
CA SER A 178 -1.18 7.38 -0.82
C SER A 178 -0.55 6.11 -1.40
N TYR A 179 -1.00 5.66 -2.57
CA TYR A 179 -0.40 4.54 -3.28
C TYR A 179 1.06 4.79 -3.66
N LEU A 180 1.39 6.00 -4.15
CA LEU A 180 2.78 6.38 -4.48
C LEU A 180 3.68 6.38 -3.24
N GLN A 181 3.15 6.75 -2.08
CA GLN A 181 3.84 6.62 -0.80
C GLN A 181 4.02 5.14 -0.40
N ALA A 182 2.95 4.32 -0.55
CA ALA A 182 2.95 2.91 -0.18
C ALA A 182 3.96 2.07 -0.99
N ILE A 183 4.21 2.43 -2.26
CA ILE A 183 5.16 1.76 -3.14
C ILE A 183 6.53 2.46 -3.21
N GLY A 184 6.76 3.49 -2.39
CA GLY A 184 8.04 4.19 -2.27
C GLY A 184 8.44 5.05 -3.46
N ILE A 185 7.52 5.36 -4.37
CA ILE A 185 7.73 6.44 -5.36
C ILE A 185 7.85 7.77 -4.63
N TYR A 186 7.06 7.99 -3.56
CA TYR A 186 7.21 9.09 -2.63
C TYR A 186 7.81 8.62 -1.31
N ASN A 187 8.89 9.26 -0.87
CA ASN A 187 9.36 9.20 0.51
C ASN A 187 8.92 10.48 1.22
N ASP A 188 7.85 10.37 1.99
CA ASP A 188 7.22 11.47 2.73
C ASP A 188 7.44 11.33 4.25
N HIS A 189 8.46 10.61 4.67
CA HIS A 189 8.84 10.57 6.08
C HIS A 189 9.13 11.99 6.59
N GLU A 190 8.70 12.28 7.81
CA GLU A 190 9.04 13.55 8.48
C GLU A 190 10.56 13.67 8.62
N ILE A 191 11.12 14.86 8.44
CA ILE A 191 12.58 15.10 8.45
C ILE A 191 13.28 14.64 9.73
N ASN A 192 12.57 14.50 10.84
CA ASN A 192 13.08 14.01 12.11
C ASN A 192 12.79 12.51 12.32
N CYS A 193 12.23 11.81 11.35
CA CYS A 193 11.96 10.39 11.41
C CYS A 193 13.25 9.60 11.15
N ASP A 194 13.50 8.53 11.89
CA ASP A 194 14.69 7.68 11.68
C ASP A 194 14.64 6.90 10.36
N PHE A 195 13.50 6.90 9.67
CA PHE A 195 13.27 6.29 8.35
C PHE A 195 13.29 7.30 7.19
N TYR A 196 13.56 8.57 7.50
CA TYR A 196 13.65 9.65 6.50
C TYR A 196 14.80 9.46 5.51
#